data_745bb5e235bd61257bcf26574f44998f
#
_entry.id   745bb5e235bd61257bcf26574f44998f
#
_cell.length_a   1.000
_cell.length_b   1.000
_cell.length_c   1.000
_cell.angle_alpha   90.00
_cell.angle_beta   90.00
_cell.angle_gamma   90.00
#
_symmetry.space_group_name_H-M   'P 1'
#
loop_
_entity.id
_entity.type
_entity.pdbx_description
1 polymer ?
#
loop_
_entity_poly.entity_id
_entity_poly.type
_entity_poly.pdbx_seq_one_letter_code
_entity_poly.pdbx_strand_id
1 'polypeptide(L)'
;MLLSTLSNLEAKQYSFRKYLHVESFYEAIYKDAIELGIKNNIPPAAIMAIAGLESGYGRGYVSQITGNILSLGAYKSDKELPSLYLPYSKSSKIVLFDPKEIKKHHKDDLVWKQRPKSLKRDYRPDPYAGTIKNLELLTYDKELKKKANRACINDFVTRWINESSNIKVFANSKLWLNEEVSKNGTKALFTHETNIKFIDTIGGHPNSFNYRKTWPKKAKIILNKVGLVELSKNLYINRLNFKDSWRDK
;
A
#
# COMPACT_ATOMS: atom_id res chain seq x y z
N MET A 1 7.37 -48.35 -25.35
CA MET A 1 6.40 -47.28 -25.63
C MET A 1 6.15 -46.56 -24.33
N LEU A 2 6.99 -45.59 -24.03
CA LEU A 2 6.95 -44.78 -22.80
C LEU A 2 6.19 -43.48 -23.14
N LEU A 3 4.95 -43.39 -22.67
CA LEU A 3 4.16 -42.18 -22.74
C LEU A 3 4.70 -41.18 -21.72
N SER A 4 5.40 -40.19 -22.23
CA SER A 4 5.80 -39.01 -21.46
C SER A 4 4.53 -38.20 -21.14
N THR A 5 4.05 -38.27 -19.90
CA THR A 5 3.13 -37.31 -19.34
C THR A 5 3.86 -36.01 -19.12
N LEU A 6 3.89 -35.15 -20.13
CA LEU A 6 4.21 -33.74 -19.97
C LEU A 6 3.04 -33.12 -19.18
N SER A 7 3.25 -32.96 -17.88
CA SER A 7 2.40 -32.10 -17.08
C SER A 7 2.53 -30.68 -17.63
N ASN A 8 1.49 -30.22 -18.30
CA ASN A 8 1.30 -28.81 -18.61
C ASN A 8 1.16 -28.04 -17.28
N LEU A 9 2.26 -27.61 -16.73
CA LEU A 9 2.29 -26.52 -15.78
C LEU A 9 1.90 -25.27 -16.57
N GLU A 10 0.60 -24.98 -16.60
CA GLU A 10 0.13 -23.69 -17.09
C GLU A 10 0.86 -22.60 -16.31
N ALA A 11 1.73 -21.88 -16.97
CA ALA A 11 2.46 -20.76 -16.41
C ALA A 11 1.43 -19.80 -15.81
N LYS A 12 1.55 -19.55 -14.51
CA LYS A 12 0.60 -18.74 -13.73
C LYS A 12 0.69 -17.30 -14.21
N GLN A 13 -0.17 -16.91 -15.14
CA GLN A 13 -0.11 -15.58 -15.73
C GLN A 13 -0.61 -14.52 -14.76
N TYR A 14 0.30 -13.69 -14.24
CA TYR A 14 -0.02 -12.58 -13.35
C TYR A 14 -0.64 -11.41 -14.12
N SER A 15 -1.95 -11.46 -14.30
CA SER A 15 -2.69 -10.60 -15.24
C SER A 15 -2.54 -9.09 -15.00
N PHE A 16 -2.11 -8.64 -13.81
CA PHE A 16 -1.90 -7.21 -13.53
C PHE A 16 -0.49 -6.73 -13.90
N ARG A 17 0.47 -7.63 -14.11
CA ARG A 17 1.84 -7.25 -14.54
C ARG A 17 1.91 -6.62 -15.93
N LYS A 18 0.90 -6.78 -16.76
CA LYS A 18 0.81 -6.14 -18.09
C LYS A 18 0.64 -4.62 -18.03
N TYR A 19 0.31 -4.04 -16.87
CA TYR A 19 0.06 -2.62 -16.74
C TYR A 19 1.33 -1.89 -16.27
N LEU A 20 1.89 -1.01 -17.10
CA LEU A 20 3.11 -0.25 -16.82
C LEU A 20 3.04 0.56 -15.50
N HIS A 21 1.88 1.13 -15.18
CA HIS A 21 1.72 1.89 -13.93
C HIS A 21 1.78 0.99 -12.68
N VAL A 22 1.37 -0.28 -12.81
CA VAL A 22 1.48 -1.27 -11.71
C VAL A 22 2.95 -1.65 -11.52
N GLU A 23 3.65 -1.93 -12.64
CA GLU A 23 5.09 -2.20 -12.63
C GLU A 23 5.87 -1.06 -11.97
N SER A 24 5.72 0.16 -12.48
CA SER A 24 6.43 1.35 -11.98
C SER A 24 6.14 1.62 -10.50
N PHE A 25 4.91 1.38 -10.05
CA PHE A 25 4.55 1.55 -8.65
C PHE A 25 5.32 0.56 -7.75
N TYR A 26 5.32 -0.72 -8.10
CA TYR A 26 6.02 -1.72 -7.30
C TYR A 26 7.52 -1.61 -7.39
N GLU A 27 8.07 -1.22 -8.56
CA GLU A 27 9.49 -0.91 -8.71
C GLU A 27 9.94 0.23 -7.77
N ALA A 28 9.07 1.20 -7.52
CA ALA A 28 9.37 2.31 -6.64
C ALA A 28 9.36 1.96 -5.15
N ILE A 29 8.55 0.96 -4.71
CA ILE A 29 8.33 0.70 -3.28
C ILE A 29 8.85 -0.64 -2.77
N TYR A 30 9.21 -1.59 -3.66
CA TYR A 30 9.53 -2.97 -3.23
C TYR A 30 10.70 -3.06 -2.25
N LYS A 31 11.75 -2.26 -2.45
CA LYS A 31 12.93 -2.28 -1.56
C LYS A 31 12.53 -1.90 -0.14
N ASP A 32 11.77 -0.83 0.00
CA ASP A 32 11.32 -0.35 1.31
C ASP A 32 10.33 -1.32 1.95
N ALA A 33 9.41 -1.89 1.16
CA ALA A 33 8.45 -2.89 1.66
C ALA A 33 9.15 -4.17 2.15
N ILE A 34 10.18 -4.64 1.44
CA ILE A 34 10.95 -5.83 1.83
C ILE A 34 11.81 -5.52 3.07
N GLU A 35 12.63 -4.48 3.02
CA GLU A 35 13.53 -4.11 4.11
C GLU A 35 12.77 -3.86 5.42
N LEU A 36 11.77 -2.96 5.37
CA LEU A 36 11.02 -2.57 6.56
C LEU A 36 10.08 -3.69 7.03
N GLY A 37 9.51 -4.44 6.10
CA GLY A 37 8.67 -5.60 6.41
C GLY A 37 9.45 -6.66 7.18
N ILE A 38 10.62 -7.06 6.68
CA ILE A 38 11.48 -8.06 7.34
C ILE A 38 11.94 -7.56 8.69
N LYS A 39 12.46 -6.33 8.76
CA LYS A 39 12.94 -5.73 10.02
C LYS A 39 11.87 -5.75 11.11
N ASN A 40 10.60 -5.67 10.73
CA ASN A 40 9.48 -5.60 11.65
C ASN A 40 8.60 -6.87 11.65
N ASN A 41 9.06 -7.98 11.09
CA ASN A 41 8.30 -9.24 10.97
C ASN A 41 6.89 -9.04 10.35
N ILE A 42 6.77 -8.19 9.34
CA ILE A 42 5.52 -7.97 8.59
C ILE A 42 5.68 -8.50 7.16
N PRO A 43 4.74 -9.28 6.61
CA PRO A 43 4.85 -9.86 5.28
C PRO A 43 4.98 -8.80 4.18
N PRO A 44 6.10 -8.72 3.44
CA PRO A 44 6.34 -7.67 2.43
C PRO A 44 5.30 -7.64 1.32
N ALA A 45 4.86 -8.81 0.84
CA ALA A 45 3.88 -8.89 -0.23
C ALA A 45 2.51 -8.37 0.20
N ALA A 46 2.13 -8.56 1.46
CA ALA A 46 0.91 -7.97 2.03
C ALA A 46 1.00 -6.45 2.12
N ILE A 47 2.15 -5.89 2.56
CA ILE A 47 2.38 -4.44 2.55
C ILE A 47 2.17 -3.88 1.14
N MET A 48 2.80 -4.48 0.14
CA MET A 48 2.68 -4.08 -1.26
C MET A 48 1.24 -4.18 -1.77
N ALA A 49 0.52 -5.28 -1.46
CA ALA A 49 -0.87 -5.46 -1.88
C ALA A 49 -1.79 -4.38 -1.30
N ILE A 50 -1.61 -4.06 -0.01
CA ILE A 50 -2.38 -3.01 0.68
C ILE A 50 -2.05 -1.64 0.08
N ALA A 51 -0.77 -1.33 -0.12
CA ALA A 51 -0.36 -0.07 -0.73
C ALA A 51 -0.93 0.10 -2.15
N GLY A 52 -0.93 -0.96 -2.96
CA GLY A 52 -1.56 -0.96 -4.28
C GLY A 52 -3.06 -0.70 -4.22
N LEU A 53 -3.77 -1.31 -3.25
CA LEU A 53 -5.20 -1.12 -3.05
C LEU A 53 -5.54 0.30 -2.58
N GLU A 54 -4.89 0.76 -1.52
CA GLU A 54 -5.23 2.04 -0.86
C GLU A 54 -4.86 3.26 -1.69
N SER A 55 -3.81 3.16 -2.49
CA SER A 55 -3.35 4.28 -3.33
C SER A 55 -3.78 4.19 -4.81
N GLY A 56 -4.44 3.11 -5.22
CA GLY A 56 -4.68 2.84 -6.63
C GLY A 56 -3.37 2.77 -7.42
N TYR A 57 -2.40 2.05 -6.90
CA TYR A 57 -1.02 1.98 -7.44
C TYR A 57 -0.34 3.35 -7.50
N GLY A 58 -0.46 4.13 -6.44
CA GLY A 58 0.14 5.47 -6.33
C GLY A 58 -0.54 6.55 -7.19
N ARG A 59 -1.68 6.24 -7.83
CA ARG A 59 -2.40 7.13 -8.75
C ARG A 59 -3.54 7.90 -8.09
N GLY A 60 -3.96 7.51 -6.90
CA GLY A 60 -4.94 8.23 -6.11
C GLY A 60 -4.43 9.64 -5.77
N TYR A 61 -5.32 10.64 -5.83
CA TYR A 61 -4.93 12.04 -5.64
C TYR A 61 -4.20 12.27 -4.32
N VAL A 62 -4.72 11.72 -3.20
CA VAL A 62 -4.09 11.87 -1.88
C VAL A 62 -2.68 11.30 -1.87
N SER A 63 -2.47 10.10 -2.41
CA SER A 63 -1.14 9.50 -2.47
C SER A 63 -0.16 10.29 -3.34
N GLN A 64 -0.65 10.94 -4.41
CA GLN A 64 0.17 11.78 -5.26
C GLN A 64 0.67 13.04 -4.56
N ILE A 65 -0.20 13.72 -3.80
CA ILE A 65 0.13 14.99 -3.14
C ILE A 65 0.75 14.84 -1.75
N THR A 66 0.64 13.67 -1.11
CA THR A 66 1.13 13.46 0.26
C THR A 66 2.16 12.34 0.40
N GLY A 67 2.24 11.42 -0.56
CA GLY A 67 3.03 10.20 -0.44
C GLY A 67 2.41 9.14 0.48
N ASN A 68 1.18 9.35 0.96
CA ASN A 68 0.47 8.40 1.81
C ASN A 68 -0.12 7.26 0.98
N ILE A 69 0.69 6.28 0.66
CA ILE A 69 0.31 5.13 -0.19
C ILE A 69 -0.50 4.05 0.54
N LEU A 70 -0.56 4.11 1.87
CA LEU A 70 -1.30 3.16 2.70
C LEU A 70 -2.56 3.78 3.33
N SER A 71 -2.93 4.99 2.94
CA SER A 71 -4.09 5.71 3.46
C SER A 71 -4.11 5.83 4.99
N LEU A 72 -2.92 5.97 5.60
CA LEU A 72 -2.77 6.09 7.04
C LEU A 72 -3.38 7.41 7.53
N GLY A 73 -3.94 7.37 8.74
CA GLY A 73 -4.32 8.57 9.47
C GLY A 73 -3.23 8.99 10.45
N ALA A 74 -3.30 10.22 10.94
CA ALA A 74 -2.46 10.68 12.03
C ALA A 74 -3.02 10.19 13.39
N TYR A 75 -2.13 9.98 14.36
CA TYR A 75 -2.52 9.72 15.74
C TYR A 75 -2.94 11.03 16.43
N LYS A 76 -3.69 10.91 17.53
CA LYS A 76 -4.09 12.08 18.32
C LYS A 76 -2.89 12.86 18.88
N SER A 77 -1.80 12.16 19.18
CA SER A 77 -0.54 12.72 19.68
C SER A 77 0.31 13.41 18.59
N ASP A 78 -0.03 13.23 17.31
CA ASP A 78 0.74 13.85 16.25
C ASP A 78 0.45 15.34 16.19
N LYS A 79 1.51 16.12 15.88
CA LYS A 79 1.39 17.56 15.66
C LYS A 79 0.36 17.82 14.57
N GLU A 80 -0.53 18.79 14.82
CA GLU A 80 -1.46 19.24 13.79
C GLU A 80 -0.69 19.91 12.64
N LEU A 81 -0.94 19.42 11.43
CA LEU A 81 -0.35 19.95 10.21
C LEU A 81 -1.30 20.95 9.54
N PRO A 82 -0.77 21.84 8.70
CA PRO A 82 -1.60 22.69 7.85
C PRO A 82 -2.61 21.85 7.07
N SER A 83 -3.77 22.40 6.82
CA SER A 83 -4.88 21.68 6.20
C SER A 83 -4.52 21.08 4.84
N LEU A 84 -4.95 19.84 4.64
CA LEU A 84 -4.92 19.21 3.33
C LEU A 84 -6.05 19.77 2.47
N TYR A 85 -5.77 20.16 1.24
CA TYR A 85 -6.72 20.65 0.27
C TYR A 85 -7.02 19.58 -0.78
N LEU A 86 -8.31 19.41 -1.07
CA LEU A 86 -8.80 18.44 -2.03
C LEU A 86 -9.73 19.11 -3.03
N PRO A 87 -9.73 18.68 -4.30
CA PRO A 87 -10.67 19.20 -5.28
C PRO A 87 -12.09 18.74 -4.94
N TYR A 88 -13.02 19.69 -4.98
CA TYR A 88 -14.44 19.47 -4.74
C TYR A 88 -15.21 19.92 -5.98
N SER A 89 -16.06 19.06 -6.51
CA SER A 89 -16.97 19.41 -7.59
C SER A 89 -18.22 20.10 -7.04
N LYS A 90 -18.52 21.30 -7.56
CA LYS A 90 -19.72 22.06 -7.19
C LYS A 90 -20.98 21.37 -7.72
N SER A 91 -20.90 20.79 -8.92
CA SER A 91 -22.04 20.14 -9.58
C SER A 91 -22.42 18.83 -8.90
N SER A 92 -21.46 17.95 -8.65
CA SER A 92 -21.69 16.66 -7.99
C SER A 92 -21.68 16.72 -6.46
N LYS A 93 -21.26 17.85 -5.87
CA LYS A 93 -21.16 18.10 -4.41
C LYS A 93 -20.30 17.09 -3.65
N ILE A 94 -19.27 16.54 -4.30
CA ILE A 94 -18.35 15.56 -3.71
C ILE A 94 -16.90 16.00 -3.81
N VAL A 95 -16.07 15.47 -2.90
CA VAL A 95 -14.59 15.54 -3.01
C VAL A 95 -14.12 14.47 -3.99
N LEU A 96 -13.27 14.87 -4.92
CA LEU A 96 -12.71 14.01 -5.95
C LEU A 96 -11.32 13.51 -5.52
N PHE A 97 -11.11 12.20 -5.60
CA PHE A 97 -9.84 11.56 -5.24
C PHE A 97 -9.15 10.89 -6.44
N ASP A 98 -9.90 10.62 -7.51
CA ASP A 98 -9.33 10.03 -8.72
C ASP A 98 -8.90 11.14 -9.68
N PRO A 99 -7.59 11.22 -10.04
CA PRO A 99 -7.10 12.21 -11.00
C PRO A 99 -7.80 12.18 -12.36
N LYS A 100 -8.31 11.01 -12.78
CA LYS A 100 -9.06 10.90 -14.02
C LYS A 100 -10.43 11.57 -13.92
N GLU A 101 -11.09 11.40 -12.79
CA GLU A 101 -12.37 12.09 -12.53
C GLU A 101 -12.16 13.60 -12.43
N ILE A 102 -11.11 14.03 -11.72
CA ILE A 102 -10.76 15.46 -11.60
C ILE A 102 -10.60 16.09 -12.98
N LYS A 103 -9.93 15.41 -13.92
CA LYS A 103 -9.69 15.91 -15.30
C LYS A 103 -10.96 16.02 -16.14
N LYS A 104 -12.04 15.33 -15.80
CA LYS A 104 -13.32 15.41 -16.51
C LYS A 104 -14.13 16.65 -16.18
N HIS A 105 -13.84 17.27 -15.03
CA HIS A 105 -14.55 18.46 -14.58
C HIS A 105 -13.97 19.74 -15.20
N HIS A 106 -14.84 20.67 -15.59
CA HIS A 106 -14.41 22.00 -16.00
C HIS A 106 -13.76 22.73 -14.82
N LYS A 107 -12.77 23.58 -15.08
CA LYS A 107 -12.04 24.30 -14.02
C LYS A 107 -12.98 25.11 -13.12
N ASP A 108 -14.03 25.69 -13.67
CA ASP A 108 -15.00 26.50 -12.93
C ASP A 108 -15.91 25.66 -12.02
N ASP A 109 -16.02 24.34 -12.27
CA ASP A 109 -16.74 23.42 -11.37
C ASP A 109 -15.88 23.01 -10.16
N LEU A 110 -14.55 23.11 -10.27
CA LEU A 110 -13.65 22.69 -9.21
C LEU A 110 -13.34 23.83 -8.24
N VAL A 111 -13.48 23.55 -6.96
CA VAL A 111 -12.97 24.37 -5.88
C VAL A 111 -12.09 23.55 -4.95
N TRP A 112 -11.00 24.15 -4.48
CA TRP A 112 -10.11 23.50 -3.52
C TRP A 112 -10.68 23.70 -2.12
N LYS A 113 -11.22 22.62 -1.55
CA LYS A 113 -11.76 22.65 -0.20
C LYS A 113 -10.76 22.06 0.78
N GLN A 114 -10.66 22.72 1.91
CA GLN A 114 -9.94 22.21 3.06
C GLN A 114 -10.58 20.92 3.53
N ARG A 115 -9.78 19.90 3.78
CA ARG A 115 -10.26 18.64 4.36
C ARG A 115 -10.85 18.91 5.75
N PRO A 116 -12.08 18.43 6.04
CA PRO A 116 -12.68 18.61 7.36
C PRO A 116 -11.81 18.00 8.47
N LYS A 117 -11.70 18.66 9.61
CA LYS A 117 -10.97 18.16 10.79
C LYS A 117 -11.48 16.82 11.32
N SER A 118 -12.77 16.50 11.07
CA SER A 118 -13.38 15.22 11.43
C SER A 118 -12.85 14.03 10.64
N LEU A 119 -12.25 14.26 9.47
CA LEU A 119 -11.57 13.21 8.71
C LEU A 119 -10.19 12.95 9.31
N LYS A 120 -9.72 11.71 9.17
CA LYS A 120 -8.36 11.36 9.57
C LYS A 120 -7.35 12.22 8.82
N ARG A 121 -6.38 12.76 9.54
CA ARG A 121 -5.26 13.47 8.93
C ARG A 121 -4.41 12.46 8.18
N ASP A 122 -4.02 12.82 6.96
CA ASP A 122 -3.16 11.96 6.17
C ASP A 122 -1.72 12.07 6.66
N TYR A 123 -0.99 10.97 6.55
CA TYR A 123 0.44 10.98 6.74
C TYR A 123 1.11 11.85 5.65
N ARG A 124 1.98 12.77 6.08
CA ARG A 124 2.76 13.65 5.20
C ARG A 124 4.18 13.84 5.76
N PRO A 125 5.23 13.55 5.00
CA PRO A 125 6.61 13.80 5.45
C PRO A 125 6.96 15.28 5.46
N ASP A 126 6.38 16.05 4.53
CA ASP A 126 6.43 17.50 4.49
C ASP A 126 5.09 18.09 4.94
N PRO A 127 5.08 18.94 5.99
CA PRO A 127 3.85 19.48 6.55
C PRO A 127 3.07 20.40 5.58
N TYR A 128 3.74 20.92 4.55
CA TYR A 128 3.11 21.80 3.56
C TYR A 128 2.68 21.08 2.28
N ALA A 129 3.09 19.80 2.06
CA ALA A 129 2.63 19.03 0.92
C ALA A 129 1.10 18.88 0.97
N GLY A 130 0.43 19.09 -0.17
CA GLY A 130 -1.03 19.01 -0.27
C GLY A 130 -1.78 20.22 0.31
N THR A 131 -1.08 21.27 0.73
CA THR A 131 -1.70 22.56 1.07
C THR A 131 -1.99 23.37 -0.20
N ILE A 132 -2.83 24.42 -0.09
CA ILE A 132 -3.15 25.26 -1.25
C ILE A 132 -1.93 25.88 -1.94
N LYS A 133 -0.85 26.11 -1.19
CA LYS A 133 0.40 26.67 -1.72
C LYS A 133 1.31 25.63 -2.37
N ASN A 134 1.24 24.37 -1.94
CA ASN A 134 2.18 23.30 -2.32
C ASN A 134 1.43 22.02 -2.72
N LEU A 135 0.34 22.15 -3.49
CA LEU A 135 -0.47 21.01 -3.92
C LEU A 135 0.32 19.96 -4.70
N GLU A 136 1.25 20.40 -5.53
CA GLU A 136 1.99 19.55 -6.46
C GLU A 136 3.45 19.30 -6.04
N LEU A 137 3.83 19.66 -4.81
CA LEU A 137 5.22 19.55 -4.33
C LEU A 137 5.85 18.19 -4.65
N LEU A 138 5.18 17.09 -4.30
CA LEU A 138 5.70 15.74 -4.53
C LEU A 138 5.63 15.29 -6.00
N THR A 139 4.98 16.06 -6.87
CA THR A 139 5.00 15.79 -8.32
C THR A 139 6.32 16.22 -8.94
N TYR A 140 6.91 17.28 -8.42
CA TYR A 140 8.19 17.83 -8.88
C TYR A 140 9.37 17.22 -8.14
N ASP A 141 9.28 17.06 -6.83
CA ASP A 141 10.33 16.51 -5.98
C ASP A 141 10.19 14.98 -5.85
N LYS A 142 10.83 14.25 -6.76
CA LYS A 142 10.81 12.79 -6.79
C LYS A 142 11.50 12.15 -5.58
N GLU A 143 12.55 12.78 -5.06
CA GLU A 143 13.27 12.27 -3.88
C GLU A 143 12.43 12.46 -2.61
N LEU A 144 11.78 13.59 -2.46
CA LEU A 144 10.83 13.80 -1.37
C LEU A 144 9.67 12.81 -1.44
N LYS A 145 9.13 12.55 -2.65
CA LYS A 145 8.08 11.54 -2.86
C LYS A 145 8.54 10.14 -2.42
N LYS A 146 9.75 9.76 -2.79
CA LYS A 146 10.33 8.47 -2.38
C LYS A 146 10.49 8.38 -0.86
N LYS A 147 11.01 9.43 -0.23
CA LYS A 147 11.08 9.53 1.23
C LYS A 147 9.70 9.43 1.88
N ALA A 148 8.69 10.06 1.29
CA ALA A 148 7.30 9.99 1.75
C ALA A 148 6.74 8.57 1.70
N ASN A 149 6.92 7.87 0.59
CA ASN A 149 6.45 6.49 0.45
C ASN A 149 7.14 5.58 1.47
N ARG A 150 8.47 5.70 1.63
CA ARG A 150 9.23 4.95 2.64
C ARG A 150 8.76 5.23 4.06
N ALA A 151 8.57 6.50 4.39
CA ALA A 151 8.10 6.90 5.70
C ALA A 151 6.67 6.38 5.98
N CYS A 152 5.80 6.38 4.97
CA CYS A 152 4.46 5.79 5.07
C CYS A 152 4.53 4.29 5.38
N ILE A 153 5.38 3.53 4.69
CA ILE A 153 5.59 2.10 4.96
C ILE A 153 6.17 1.91 6.36
N ASN A 154 7.18 2.71 6.73
CA ASN A 154 7.78 2.64 8.07
C ASN A 154 6.74 2.87 9.17
N ASP A 155 5.92 3.90 9.03
CA ASP A 155 4.87 4.20 10.00
C ASP A 155 3.85 3.06 10.12
N PHE A 156 3.47 2.46 9.00
CA PHE A 156 2.59 1.29 9.00
C PHE A 156 3.15 0.14 9.81
N VAL A 157 4.43 -0.23 9.60
CA VAL A 157 5.03 -1.42 10.23
C VAL A 157 5.53 -1.18 11.66
N THR A 158 5.74 0.07 12.08
CA THR A 158 6.28 0.40 13.40
C THR A 158 5.24 1.00 14.35
N ARG A 159 4.31 1.82 13.84
CA ARG A 159 3.34 2.53 14.66
C ARG A 159 1.95 1.88 14.64
N TRP A 160 1.52 1.39 13.45
CA TRP A 160 0.20 0.78 13.31
C TRP A 160 0.23 -0.70 13.69
N ILE A 161 1.09 -1.49 13.05
CA ILE A 161 1.20 -2.92 13.29
C ILE A 161 2.31 -3.19 14.30
N ASN A 162 2.01 -2.98 15.59
CA ASN A 162 2.96 -3.24 16.66
C ASN A 162 2.24 -3.81 17.90
N GLU A 163 3.00 -4.40 18.84
CA GLU A 163 2.48 -5.08 20.03
C GLU A 163 1.78 -4.14 21.01
N SER A 164 2.19 -2.88 21.04
CA SER A 164 1.59 -1.84 21.90
C SER A 164 0.45 -1.07 21.19
N SER A 165 -0.02 -1.54 20.04
CA SER A 165 -1.13 -0.91 19.34
C SER A 165 -2.41 -0.96 20.16
N ASN A 166 -3.08 0.19 20.29
CA ASN A 166 -4.41 0.26 20.93
C ASN A 166 -5.51 -0.46 20.13
N ILE A 167 -5.21 -0.86 18.91
CA ILE A 167 -6.10 -1.62 18.03
C ILE A 167 -5.73 -3.10 18.20
N LYS A 168 -6.52 -3.85 18.95
CA LYS A 168 -6.24 -5.25 19.31
C LYS A 168 -5.85 -6.14 18.14
N VAL A 169 -6.48 -5.98 16.98
CA VAL A 169 -6.15 -6.81 15.82
C VAL A 169 -4.74 -6.54 15.28
N PHE A 170 -4.21 -5.34 15.46
CA PHE A 170 -2.85 -5.01 15.05
C PHE A 170 -1.83 -5.60 16.05
N ALA A 171 -2.08 -5.44 17.35
CA ALA A 171 -1.24 -6.03 18.38
C ALA A 171 -1.20 -7.56 18.26
N ASN A 172 -2.35 -8.21 18.14
CA ASN A 172 -2.44 -9.67 17.98
C ASN A 172 -1.76 -10.16 16.69
N SER A 173 -1.91 -9.42 15.57
CA SER A 173 -1.23 -9.76 14.32
C SER A 173 0.27 -9.70 14.48
N LYS A 174 0.78 -8.70 15.20
CA LYS A 174 2.20 -8.53 15.43
C LYS A 174 2.76 -9.65 16.32
N LEU A 175 2.09 -9.98 17.42
CA LEU A 175 2.47 -11.10 18.29
C LEU A 175 2.52 -12.42 17.51
N TRP A 176 1.45 -12.74 16.79
CA TRP A 176 1.41 -13.95 15.98
C TRP A 176 2.54 -13.99 14.94
N LEU A 177 2.83 -12.89 14.22
CA LEU A 177 3.90 -12.85 13.24
C LEU A 177 5.28 -13.01 13.88
N ASN A 178 5.50 -12.47 15.07
CA ASN A 178 6.75 -12.66 15.82
C ASN A 178 6.94 -14.14 16.21
N GLU A 179 5.88 -14.81 16.67
CA GLU A 179 5.91 -16.25 16.96
C GLU A 179 6.19 -17.07 15.69
N GLU A 180 5.54 -16.71 14.58
CA GLU A 180 5.71 -17.40 13.30
C GLU A 180 7.17 -17.31 12.80
N VAL A 181 7.75 -16.09 12.86
CA VAL A 181 9.14 -15.88 12.49
C VAL A 181 10.11 -16.57 13.46
N SER A 182 9.80 -16.58 14.75
CA SER A 182 10.61 -17.28 15.75
C SER A 182 10.67 -18.80 15.50
N LYS A 183 9.55 -19.39 15.08
CA LYS A 183 9.44 -20.84 14.80
C LYS A 183 10.03 -21.25 13.45
N ASN A 184 9.77 -20.47 12.42
CA ASN A 184 10.00 -20.85 11.03
C ASN A 184 11.05 -19.96 10.32
N GLY A 185 11.61 -18.98 11.02
CA GLY A 185 12.54 -18.00 10.45
C GLY A 185 11.85 -17.01 9.51
N THR A 186 12.62 -16.06 9.01
CA THR A 186 12.15 -14.97 8.13
C THR A 186 11.45 -15.47 6.87
N LYS A 187 11.77 -16.69 6.40
CA LYS A 187 11.12 -17.28 5.22
C LYS A 187 9.59 -17.42 5.36
N ALA A 188 9.09 -17.50 6.59
CA ALA A 188 7.65 -17.54 6.86
C ALA A 188 6.91 -16.31 6.31
N LEU A 189 7.54 -15.13 6.28
CA LEU A 189 6.95 -13.91 5.77
C LEU A 189 6.71 -13.94 4.25
N PHE A 190 7.32 -14.90 3.54
CA PHE A 190 7.24 -15.06 2.09
C PHE A 190 6.33 -16.21 1.68
N THR A 191 5.52 -16.75 2.59
CA THR A 191 4.51 -17.77 2.25
C THR A 191 3.18 -17.11 1.88
N HIS A 192 2.44 -17.76 0.99
CA HIS A 192 1.11 -17.29 0.59
C HIS A 192 0.14 -17.30 1.78
N GLU A 193 0.22 -18.33 2.61
CA GLU A 193 -0.61 -18.49 3.81
C GLU A 193 -0.44 -17.35 4.79
N THR A 194 0.81 -17.01 5.16
CA THR A 194 1.11 -15.90 6.09
C THR A 194 0.60 -14.57 5.56
N ASN A 195 0.78 -14.30 4.26
CA ASN A 195 0.31 -13.06 3.66
C ASN A 195 -1.23 -12.96 3.66
N ILE A 196 -1.93 -14.03 3.32
CA ILE A 196 -3.40 -14.07 3.34
C ILE A 196 -3.92 -13.92 4.76
N LYS A 197 -3.40 -14.71 5.72
CA LYS A 197 -3.81 -14.63 7.12
C LYS A 197 -3.62 -13.23 7.70
N PHE A 198 -2.48 -12.58 7.39
CA PHE A 198 -2.24 -11.21 7.83
C PHE A 198 -3.29 -10.24 7.27
N ILE A 199 -3.57 -10.28 5.96
CA ILE A 199 -4.57 -9.42 5.32
C ILE A 199 -5.96 -9.64 5.93
N ASP A 200 -6.36 -10.90 6.15
CA ASP A 200 -7.66 -11.24 6.72
C ASP A 200 -7.79 -10.81 8.19
N THR A 201 -6.68 -10.88 8.94
CA THR A 201 -6.68 -10.49 10.36
C THR A 201 -6.79 -8.98 10.53
N ILE A 202 -6.08 -8.18 9.72
CA ILE A 202 -6.03 -6.72 9.93
C ILE A 202 -7.17 -5.95 9.30
N GLY A 203 -8.04 -6.57 8.51
CA GLY A 203 -9.12 -5.85 7.82
C GLY A 203 -10.41 -6.64 7.66
N GLY A 204 -11.47 -5.97 7.21
CA GLY A 204 -12.76 -6.58 6.91
C GLY A 204 -13.76 -6.62 8.07
N HIS A 205 -13.45 -6.03 9.21
CA HIS A 205 -14.31 -6.01 10.41
C HIS A 205 -14.14 -4.70 11.19
N PRO A 206 -15.03 -4.40 12.16
CA PRO A 206 -14.92 -3.22 13.00
C PRO A 206 -13.58 -3.16 13.75
N ASN A 207 -13.08 -1.95 13.98
CA ASN A 207 -11.80 -1.72 14.66
C ASN A 207 -10.59 -2.41 14.00
N SER A 208 -10.61 -2.49 12.68
CA SER A 208 -9.53 -2.99 11.85
C SER A 208 -8.97 -1.87 10.95
N PHE A 209 -7.98 -2.19 10.13
CA PHE A 209 -7.38 -1.25 9.17
C PHE A 209 -8.43 -0.65 8.21
N ASN A 210 -9.32 -1.52 7.72
CA ASN A 210 -10.49 -1.11 6.94
C ASN A 210 -11.67 -2.01 7.30
N TYR A 211 -12.76 -1.42 7.79
CA TYR A 211 -13.93 -2.14 8.30
C TYR A 211 -14.78 -2.83 7.22
N ARG A 212 -14.59 -2.49 5.94
CA ARG A 212 -15.41 -3.03 4.85
C ARG A 212 -15.12 -4.51 4.64
N LYS A 213 -16.15 -5.35 4.76
CA LYS A 213 -16.05 -6.81 4.59
C LYS A 213 -15.41 -7.26 3.26
N THR A 214 -15.51 -6.43 2.22
CA THR A 214 -14.92 -6.72 0.90
C THR A 214 -13.44 -6.36 0.79
N TRP A 215 -12.89 -5.65 1.76
CA TRP A 215 -11.52 -5.14 1.71
C TRP A 215 -10.46 -6.26 1.63
N PRO A 216 -10.49 -7.30 2.49
CA PRO A 216 -9.51 -8.39 2.42
C PRO A 216 -9.55 -9.10 1.06
N LYS A 217 -10.75 -9.32 0.51
CA LYS A 217 -10.91 -9.90 -0.83
C LYS A 217 -10.20 -9.07 -1.89
N LYS A 218 -10.36 -7.73 -1.85
CA LYS A 218 -9.71 -6.83 -2.81
C LYS A 218 -8.19 -6.85 -2.68
N ALA A 219 -7.65 -6.80 -1.46
CA ALA A 219 -6.21 -6.89 -1.21
C ALA A 219 -5.65 -8.24 -1.71
N LYS A 220 -6.33 -9.36 -1.44
CA LYS A 220 -5.94 -10.69 -1.93
C LYS A 220 -6.01 -10.82 -3.44
N ILE A 221 -6.96 -10.16 -4.10
CA ILE A 221 -7.00 -10.10 -5.58
C ILE A 221 -5.73 -9.44 -6.12
N ILE A 222 -5.29 -8.32 -5.54
CA ILE A 222 -4.05 -7.66 -5.95
C ILE A 222 -2.85 -8.55 -5.66
N LEU A 223 -2.76 -9.11 -4.43
CA LEU A 223 -1.70 -10.04 -4.04
C LEU A 223 -1.49 -11.13 -5.11
N ASN A 224 -2.58 -11.76 -5.54
CA ASN A 224 -2.57 -12.89 -6.47
C ASN A 224 -2.40 -12.47 -7.94
N LYS A 225 -3.11 -11.42 -8.39
CA LYS A 225 -3.08 -10.98 -9.79
C LYS A 225 -1.77 -10.29 -10.18
N VAL A 226 -1.02 -9.79 -9.21
CA VAL A 226 0.34 -9.29 -9.39
C VAL A 226 1.39 -10.38 -9.09
N GLY A 227 1.04 -11.40 -8.30
CA GLY A 227 1.98 -12.42 -7.83
C GLY A 227 3.02 -11.84 -6.86
N LEU A 228 2.56 -11.03 -5.89
CA LEU A 228 3.44 -10.28 -5.00
C LEU A 228 4.23 -11.16 -4.04
N VAL A 229 3.69 -12.32 -3.66
CA VAL A 229 4.41 -13.29 -2.83
C VAL A 229 5.62 -13.83 -3.59
N GLU A 230 5.43 -14.29 -4.83
CA GLU A 230 6.52 -14.79 -5.65
C GLU A 230 7.52 -13.68 -6.01
N LEU A 231 7.03 -12.49 -6.35
CA LEU A 231 7.88 -11.33 -6.60
C LEU A 231 8.78 -11.04 -5.40
N SER A 232 8.22 -10.92 -4.20
CA SER A 232 9.00 -10.62 -2.99
C SER A 232 9.99 -11.71 -2.63
N LYS A 233 9.63 -12.97 -2.85
CA LYS A 233 10.50 -14.13 -2.66
C LYS A 233 11.68 -14.13 -3.65
N ASN A 234 11.41 -13.88 -4.92
CA ASN A 234 12.44 -13.78 -5.95
C ASN A 234 13.43 -12.66 -5.66
N LEU A 235 12.93 -11.50 -5.23
CA LEU A 235 13.77 -10.35 -4.91
C LEU A 235 14.63 -10.54 -3.65
N TYR A 236 14.08 -11.16 -2.61
CA TYR A 236 14.79 -11.30 -1.33
C TYR A 236 15.55 -12.63 -1.20
N ILE A 237 14.88 -13.75 -1.43
CA ILE A 237 15.45 -15.08 -1.21
C ILE A 237 16.34 -15.47 -2.39
N ASN A 238 15.81 -15.34 -3.61
CA ASN A 238 16.51 -15.74 -4.83
C ASN A 238 17.47 -14.66 -5.36
N ARG A 239 17.49 -13.47 -4.73
CA ARG A 239 18.40 -12.36 -5.08
C ARG A 239 18.31 -11.89 -6.54
N LEU A 240 17.18 -12.07 -7.17
CA LEU A 240 16.96 -11.58 -8.53
C LEU A 240 16.74 -10.06 -8.54
N ASN A 241 17.03 -9.41 -9.66
CA ASN A 241 16.66 -8.01 -9.83
C ASN A 241 15.16 -7.87 -10.12
N PHE A 242 14.64 -6.65 -10.00
CA PHE A 242 13.21 -6.38 -10.17
C PHE A 242 12.71 -6.74 -11.56
N LYS A 243 13.43 -6.36 -12.61
CA LYS A 243 12.98 -6.56 -14.00
C LYS A 243 12.86 -8.04 -14.37
N ASP A 244 13.82 -8.84 -13.94
CA ASP A 244 13.80 -10.29 -14.16
C ASP A 244 12.67 -10.94 -13.36
N SER A 245 12.54 -10.59 -12.06
CA SER A 245 11.46 -11.08 -11.21
C SER A 245 10.07 -10.65 -11.69
N TRP A 246 9.95 -9.49 -12.34
CA TRP A 246 8.68 -9.01 -12.88
C TRP A 246 8.26 -9.73 -14.15
N ARG A 247 9.23 -10.09 -15.00
CA ARG A 247 8.99 -10.82 -16.26
C ARG A 247 8.74 -12.31 -16.06
N ASP A 248 9.17 -12.84 -14.94
CA ASP A 248 8.93 -14.23 -14.54
C ASP A 248 7.41 -14.45 -14.39
N LYS A 249 6.85 -15.29 -15.30
CA LYS A 249 5.40 -15.47 -15.49
C LYS A 249 4.89 -16.70 -14.75
#